data_f240769234beca2e02080a49f453fc59
#
_entry.id   f240769234beca2e02080a49f453fc59
#
_cell.length_a   1.000
_cell.length_b   1.000
_cell.length_c   1.000
_cell.angle_alpha   90.00
_cell.angle_beta   90.00
_cell.angle_gamma   90.00
#
_symmetry.space_group_name_H-M   'P 1'
#
loop_
_entity.id
_entity.type
_entity.pdbx_description
1 polymer ?
#
loop_
_entity_poly.entity_id
_entity_poly.type
_entity_poly.pdbx_seq_one_letter_code
_entity_poly.pdbx_strand_id
1 'polypeptide(L)'
;MRDQKSPNAWPDTLPSQFGPYDPDEVPDTHRIPVPQGPGEPDAPVSAVTEAVDLPRLPLGQWWWQGLRAAVLLAPRTGAAVPRPLQLIVLVLLCSGVLLGLERLHVAGPAHFNLRGWLLTWWSLPLLAWCAWWALSPARRQESPAQVTGGLAAWLALTSVAVLPASVVAYALMAWGAHQPARWSSGYGPTVFWVIYAATLLWMLAADVRVLSRFVRSHVRTGLYALLLLAVLGVGMQYASSRSWVPDTSGDDTPAPARLHLSQSLFESQQDLMQQQVDALVPERPGVTDVYALVFAPYARENVFRRESTMVSDLLQERFDAQGRVLHLLNHAETADTHVWATPENLDRAVTALAARMDKENDVLVVYMTSHGAQNHQLAASHWPLEVPPISPEMLREALDTAGIRHRVIAISACYSGGWIDALATPSTLIMTAADATHTSYGCGALSELTFFGRAVFDEQLRSTHSFEEAFKKAVPLIQQREIEAGKSDGFSNPQIRVGAEITPVLKGLEERLNVAPR
;
A
#
# COMPACT_ATOMS: atom_id res chain seq x y z
N MET A 1 27.91 -34.19 -38.76
CA MET A 1 27.42 -33.64 -40.03
C MET A 1 26.10 -32.94 -39.81
N ARG A 2 26.04 -31.66 -40.11
CA ARG A 2 25.04 -30.59 -40.01
C ARG A 2 25.11 -29.74 -38.76
N ASP A 3 25.85 -28.63 -38.93
CA ASP A 3 25.86 -27.43 -38.14
C ASP A 3 24.45 -26.81 -38.06
N GLN A 4 24.01 -26.44 -36.86
CA GLN A 4 22.95 -25.45 -36.66
C GLN A 4 23.56 -24.20 -36.02
N LYS A 5 23.68 -23.17 -36.84
CA LYS A 5 24.10 -21.81 -36.47
C LYS A 5 23.04 -21.15 -35.58
N SER A 6 23.50 -20.60 -34.48
CA SER A 6 22.80 -19.65 -33.63
C SER A 6 22.58 -18.30 -34.35
N PRO A 7 21.40 -17.69 -34.32
CA PRO A 7 21.16 -16.36 -34.90
C PRO A 7 21.14 -15.28 -33.81
N ASN A 8 22.29 -14.78 -33.38
CA ASN A 8 22.40 -13.52 -32.68
C ASN A 8 23.88 -13.08 -32.62
N ALA A 9 24.38 -12.62 -33.78
CA ALA A 9 25.60 -11.82 -33.85
C ALA A 9 25.22 -10.44 -34.33
N TRP A 10 25.43 -9.44 -33.52
CA TRP A 10 25.38 -8.01 -33.87
C TRP A 10 26.55 -7.74 -34.82
N PRO A 11 26.39 -7.00 -35.92
CA PRO A 11 27.48 -6.63 -36.78
C PRO A 11 28.33 -5.54 -36.14
N ASP A 12 29.60 -5.87 -35.87
CA ASP A 12 30.67 -4.93 -35.65
C ASP A 12 30.98 -4.23 -37.00
N THR A 13 30.55 -3.00 -37.16
CA THR A 13 31.18 -1.93 -37.95
C THR A 13 30.15 -0.86 -38.31
N LEU A 14 30.13 0.22 -37.53
CA LEU A 14 29.63 1.51 -38.00
C LEU A 14 30.77 2.23 -38.76
N PRO A 15 30.54 2.73 -39.97
CA PRO A 15 31.55 3.51 -40.67
C PRO A 15 31.75 4.86 -39.97
N SER A 16 32.98 5.18 -39.60
CA SER A 16 33.44 6.47 -39.10
C SER A 16 33.37 7.51 -40.23
N GLN A 17 32.37 8.37 -40.20
CA GLN A 17 32.25 9.55 -41.06
C GLN A 17 32.64 10.85 -40.33
N PHE A 18 33.65 10.83 -39.52
CA PHE A 18 34.26 12.08 -39.06
C PHE A 18 35.78 11.94 -39.21
N GLY A 19 36.31 12.64 -40.23
CA GLY A 19 37.73 12.89 -40.34
C GLY A 19 38.24 13.78 -39.20
N PRO A 20 39.56 13.87 -39.00
CA PRO A 20 40.14 14.66 -37.93
C PRO A 20 39.82 16.15 -38.12
N TYR A 21 39.33 16.78 -37.03
CA TYR A 21 39.05 18.23 -36.95
C TYR A 21 40.38 19.01 -37.06
N ASP A 22 40.50 19.85 -38.10
CA ASP A 22 41.58 20.82 -38.25
C ASP A 22 41.12 22.18 -37.69
N PRO A 23 41.76 22.71 -36.65
CA PRO A 23 41.31 23.93 -35.99
C PRO A 23 41.65 25.23 -36.76
N ASP A 24 42.36 25.15 -37.88
CA ASP A 24 42.81 26.35 -38.62
C ASP A 24 42.03 26.65 -39.91
N GLU A 25 40.99 25.90 -40.26
CA GLU A 25 40.18 26.11 -41.45
C GLU A 25 38.97 27.01 -41.16
N VAL A 26 39.12 28.33 -41.31
CA VAL A 26 38.04 29.33 -41.25
C VAL A 26 37.37 29.39 -42.64
N PRO A 27 36.10 29.04 -42.81
CA PRO A 27 35.44 29.20 -44.10
C PRO A 27 35.22 30.69 -44.44
N ASP A 28 35.73 31.09 -45.58
CA ASP A 28 35.55 32.41 -46.15
C ASP A 28 34.07 32.66 -46.53
N THR A 29 33.40 33.54 -45.78
CA THR A 29 32.01 33.89 -46.05
C THR A 29 31.89 34.74 -47.29
N HIS A 30 31.48 34.17 -48.41
CA HIS A 30 31.10 34.89 -49.61
C HIS A 30 30.02 35.94 -49.28
N ARG A 31 30.43 37.23 -49.45
CA ARG A 31 29.54 38.36 -49.43
C ARG A 31 28.55 38.27 -50.59
N ILE A 32 27.29 38.15 -50.27
CA ILE A 32 26.18 38.32 -51.20
C ILE A 32 26.08 39.85 -51.46
N PRO A 33 26.11 40.32 -52.69
CA PRO A 33 25.93 41.77 -53.00
C PRO A 33 24.45 42.14 -52.75
N VAL A 34 24.21 43.10 -51.86
CA VAL A 34 22.90 43.73 -51.69
C VAL A 34 22.68 44.76 -52.79
N PRO A 35 21.59 44.69 -53.57
CA PRO A 35 21.26 45.73 -54.53
C PRO A 35 20.88 47.03 -53.81
N GLN A 36 21.59 48.13 -54.08
CA GLN A 36 21.20 49.48 -53.65
C GLN A 36 20.07 49.98 -54.53
N GLY A 37 18.82 49.99 -53.95
CA GLY A 37 17.69 50.74 -54.49
C GLY A 37 17.73 52.22 -53.99
N PRO A 38 17.13 53.17 -54.72
CA PRO A 38 17.19 54.60 -54.38
C PRO A 38 16.43 54.89 -53.06
N GLY A 39 17.06 55.78 -52.27
CA GLY A 39 16.70 56.17 -50.95
C GLY A 39 15.26 56.69 -50.80
N GLU A 40 14.56 56.13 -49.84
CA GLU A 40 13.38 56.73 -49.23
C GLU A 40 13.75 57.20 -47.81
N PRO A 41 13.27 58.36 -47.35
CA PRO A 41 13.71 58.94 -46.09
C PRO A 41 13.32 58.16 -44.89
N ASP A 42 14.24 58.05 -43.93
CA ASP A 42 14.10 57.44 -42.61
C ASP A 42 12.80 57.84 -41.90
N ALA A 43 11.84 56.98 -41.91
CA ALA A 43 10.73 57.02 -40.92
C ALA A 43 11.27 56.48 -39.59
N PRO A 44 11.09 57.19 -38.48
CA PRO A 44 11.55 56.69 -37.18
C PRO A 44 10.82 55.41 -36.80
N VAL A 45 11.54 54.29 -36.74
CA VAL A 45 11.06 53.05 -36.13
C VAL A 45 11.00 53.28 -34.62
N SER A 46 9.98 53.99 -34.19
CA SER A 46 9.55 54.06 -32.80
C SER A 46 8.25 53.27 -32.68
N ALA A 47 8.30 51.96 -32.91
CA ALA A 47 7.31 51.07 -32.33
C ALA A 47 7.64 50.90 -30.84
N VAL A 48 7.47 51.95 -30.06
CA VAL A 48 7.19 51.81 -28.63
C VAL A 48 5.89 51.02 -28.56
N THR A 49 6.02 49.75 -28.25
CA THR A 49 4.85 48.94 -27.88
C THR A 49 4.28 49.63 -26.65
N GLU A 50 3.25 50.48 -26.83
CA GLU A 50 2.48 51.00 -25.69
C GLU A 50 2.11 49.84 -24.84
N ALA A 51 2.71 49.74 -23.64
CA ALA A 51 2.35 48.76 -22.65
C ALA A 51 0.88 49.01 -22.32
N VAL A 52 0.00 48.15 -22.82
CA VAL A 52 -1.44 48.20 -22.51
C VAL A 52 -1.54 48.09 -20.99
N ASP A 53 -1.86 49.20 -20.34
CA ASP A 53 -2.00 49.26 -18.87
C ASP A 53 -3.30 48.53 -18.52
N LEU A 54 -3.20 47.21 -18.29
CA LEU A 54 -4.32 46.38 -17.96
C LEU A 54 -4.88 46.80 -16.58
N PRO A 55 -6.22 46.86 -16.41
CA PRO A 55 -6.83 47.24 -15.15
C PRO A 55 -6.35 46.36 -14.01
N ARG A 56 -6.05 46.95 -12.87
CA ARG A 56 -5.48 46.28 -11.72
C ARG A 56 -6.49 46.21 -10.59
N LEU A 57 -6.73 45.02 -10.05
CA LEU A 57 -7.58 44.81 -8.88
C LEU A 57 -6.73 44.69 -7.60
N PRO A 58 -7.18 45.23 -6.46
CA PRO A 58 -6.55 44.95 -5.17
C PRO A 58 -6.69 43.49 -4.78
N LEU A 59 -5.79 42.98 -3.91
CA LEU A 59 -5.73 41.59 -3.46
C LEU A 59 -7.07 41.09 -2.90
N GLY A 60 -7.74 41.92 -2.08
CA GLY A 60 -9.05 41.56 -1.50
C GLY A 60 -10.17 41.36 -2.53
N GLN A 61 -10.08 42.04 -3.70
CA GLN A 61 -11.03 41.80 -4.78
C GLN A 61 -10.78 40.47 -5.49
N TRP A 62 -9.51 40.07 -5.69
CA TRP A 62 -9.18 38.72 -6.19
C TRP A 62 -9.74 37.64 -5.29
N TRP A 63 -9.56 37.80 -3.98
CA TRP A 63 -10.11 36.91 -2.97
C TRP A 63 -11.64 36.84 -3.07
N TRP A 64 -12.32 37.99 -3.08
CA TRP A 64 -13.77 38.04 -3.16
C TRP A 64 -14.34 37.42 -4.45
N GLN A 65 -13.67 37.68 -5.58
CA GLN A 65 -14.12 37.10 -6.87
C GLN A 65 -13.88 35.59 -6.93
N GLY A 66 -12.84 35.07 -6.30
CA GLY A 66 -12.65 33.63 -6.11
C GLY A 66 -13.73 33.01 -5.24
N LEU A 67 -14.10 33.63 -4.12
CA LEU A 67 -15.23 33.15 -3.29
C LEU A 67 -16.58 33.20 -4.03
N ARG A 68 -16.78 34.19 -4.91
CA ARG A 68 -17.98 34.19 -5.79
C ARG A 68 -17.99 32.96 -6.70
N ALA A 69 -16.85 32.59 -7.25
CA ALA A 69 -16.73 31.39 -8.09
C ALA A 69 -16.94 30.11 -7.28
N ALA A 70 -16.53 30.07 -6.02
CA ALA A 70 -16.79 28.94 -5.13
C ALA A 70 -18.29 28.64 -4.99
N VAL A 71 -19.14 29.65 -4.96
CA VAL A 71 -20.61 29.50 -4.95
C VAL A 71 -21.19 29.51 -6.37
N LEU A 72 -20.41 29.14 -7.36
CA LEU A 72 -20.76 29.00 -8.77
C LEU A 72 -21.24 30.28 -9.47
N LEU A 73 -21.03 31.44 -8.86
CA LEU A 73 -21.31 32.74 -9.46
C LEU A 73 -20.15 33.18 -10.36
N ALA A 74 -20.45 33.79 -11.51
CA ALA A 74 -19.41 34.27 -12.42
C ALA A 74 -18.52 35.34 -11.75
N PRO A 75 -17.18 35.19 -11.77
CA PRO A 75 -16.28 36.23 -11.28
C PRO A 75 -16.34 37.48 -12.17
N ARG A 76 -16.26 38.66 -11.56
CA ARG A 76 -16.36 39.98 -12.22
C ARG A 76 -15.01 40.68 -12.19
N THR A 77 -14.06 40.17 -12.98
CA THR A 77 -12.68 40.70 -13.02
C THR A 77 -12.41 41.59 -14.26
N GLY A 78 -13.35 41.62 -15.23
CA GLY A 78 -13.09 42.30 -16.49
C GLY A 78 -11.86 41.75 -17.21
N ALA A 79 -11.00 42.62 -17.69
CA ALA A 79 -9.68 42.31 -18.28
C ALA A 79 -8.54 42.43 -17.28
N ALA A 80 -8.82 42.51 -15.97
CA ALA A 80 -7.78 42.68 -14.96
C ALA A 80 -6.87 41.47 -14.85
N VAL A 81 -5.60 41.72 -14.56
CA VAL A 81 -4.55 40.72 -14.38
C VAL A 81 -3.91 40.92 -13.01
N PRO A 82 -3.69 39.84 -12.21
CA PRO A 82 -3.00 39.95 -10.94
C PRO A 82 -1.54 40.29 -11.13
N ARG A 83 -0.99 41.09 -10.23
CA ARG A 83 0.48 41.32 -10.20
C ARG A 83 1.17 40.01 -9.79
N PRO A 84 2.41 39.75 -10.25
CA PRO A 84 3.15 38.53 -9.89
C PRO A 84 3.18 38.32 -8.36
N LEU A 85 3.42 39.36 -7.58
CA LEU A 85 3.43 39.30 -6.13
C LEU A 85 2.04 38.92 -5.55
N GLN A 86 0.95 39.47 -6.10
CA GLN A 86 -0.41 39.13 -5.68
C GLN A 86 -0.73 37.65 -5.95
N LEU A 87 -0.29 37.14 -7.12
CA LEU A 87 -0.47 35.74 -7.49
C LEU A 87 0.28 34.82 -6.53
N ILE A 88 1.56 35.11 -6.26
CA ILE A 88 2.38 34.36 -5.31
C ILE A 88 1.73 34.35 -3.92
N VAL A 89 1.33 35.53 -3.42
CA VAL A 89 0.70 35.65 -2.11
C VAL A 89 -0.60 34.84 -2.03
N LEU A 90 -1.46 34.90 -3.06
CA LEU A 90 -2.72 34.14 -3.09
C LEU A 90 -2.45 32.62 -3.09
N VAL A 91 -1.55 32.15 -3.96
CA VAL A 91 -1.23 30.71 -4.06
C VAL A 91 -0.61 30.21 -2.76
N LEU A 92 0.36 30.93 -2.19
CA LEU A 92 1.00 30.54 -0.92
C LEU A 92 0.02 30.55 0.26
N LEU A 93 -0.85 31.57 0.33
CA LEU A 93 -1.84 31.66 1.40
C LEU A 93 -2.87 30.53 1.32
N CYS A 94 -3.39 30.25 0.12
CA CYS A 94 -4.30 29.14 -0.12
C CYS A 94 -3.63 27.79 0.20
N SER A 95 -2.41 27.57 -0.28
CA SER A 95 -1.65 26.34 0.00
C SER A 95 -1.32 26.20 1.50
N GLY A 96 -1.01 27.29 2.18
CA GLY A 96 -0.78 27.28 3.64
C GLY A 96 -2.03 26.90 4.43
N VAL A 97 -3.21 27.40 4.02
CA VAL A 97 -4.49 27.00 4.62
C VAL A 97 -4.74 25.51 4.42
N LEU A 98 -4.57 25.00 3.20
CA LEU A 98 -4.75 23.57 2.90
C LEU A 98 -3.77 22.70 3.69
N LEU A 99 -2.51 23.10 3.78
CA LEU A 99 -1.49 22.40 4.55
C LEU A 99 -1.82 22.38 6.07
N GLY A 100 -2.36 23.47 6.61
CA GLY A 100 -2.84 23.53 7.99
C GLY A 100 -4.05 22.63 8.23
N LEU A 101 -5.00 22.58 7.30
CA LEU A 101 -6.16 21.69 7.36
C LEU A 101 -5.76 20.22 7.26
N GLU A 102 -4.79 19.89 6.40
CA GLU A 102 -4.26 18.53 6.29
C GLU A 102 -3.61 18.08 7.61
N ARG A 103 -2.99 18.99 8.37
CA ARG A 103 -2.46 18.68 9.71
C ARG A 103 -3.56 18.23 10.68
N LEU A 104 -4.75 18.79 10.60
CA LEU A 104 -5.89 18.39 11.44
C LEU A 104 -6.39 16.97 11.14
N HIS A 105 -6.12 16.45 9.94
CA HIS A 105 -6.46 15.07 9.58
C HIS A 105 -5.63 14.04 10.35
N VAL A 106 -4.45 14.39 10.83
CA VAL A 106 -3.59 13.47 11.58
C VAL A 106 -3.85 13.63 13.07
N ALA A 107 -4.41 12.61 13.70
CA ALA A 107 -4.59 12.54 15.14
C ALA A 107 -3.23 12.36 15.84
N GLY A 108 -2.96 13.15 16.88
CA GLY A 108 -1.72 13.09 17.66
C GLY A 108 -0.54 13.89 17.07
N PRO A 109 0.69 13.65 17.55
CA PRO A 109 1.89 14.30 17.06
C PRO A 109 2.15 13.89 15.60
N ALA A 110 2.72 14.81 14.81
CA ALA A 110 3.04 14.55 13.41
C ALA A 110 4.24 15.37 12.95
N HIS A 111 5.05 14.84 12.07
CA HIS A 111 6.15 15.54 11.41
C HIS A 111 5.80 15.89 9.97
N PHE A 112 6.42 16.98 9.48
CA PHE A 112 6.20 17.47 8.12
C PHE A 112 7.03 16.67 7.12
N ASN A 113 6.36 16.11 6.11
CA ASN A 113 6.96 15.36 5.01
C ASN A 113 7.10 16.26 3.77
N LEU A 114 8.24 16.91 3.61
CA LEU A 114 8.53 17.78 2.47
C LEU A 114 8.35 17.06 1.12
N ARG A 115 8.78 15.82 0.99
CA ARG A 115 8.64 15.04 -0.24
C ARG A 115 7.16 14.78 -0.56
N GLY A 116 6.36 14.42 0.44
CA GLY A 116 4.91 14.25 0.29
C GLY A 116 4.24 15.54 -0.17
N TRP A 117 4.59 16.65 0.44
CA TRP A 117 4.06 17.97 0.06
C TRP A 117 4.46 18.37 -1.36
N LEU A 118 5.71 18.21 -1.78
CA LEU A 118 6.15 18.51 -3.15
C LEU A 118 5.44 17.65 -4.18
N LEU A 119 5.15 16.39 -3.87
CA LEU A 119 4.40 15.50 -4.76
C LEU A 119 2.96 15.97 -5.00
N THR A 120 2.35 16.77 -4.13
CA THR A 120 0.99 17.29 -4.38
C THR A 120 0.94 18.30 -5.53
N TRP A 121 2.09 18.90 -5.90
CA TRP A 121 2.19 19.92 -6.95
C TRP A 121 2.32 19.36 -8.37
N TRP A 122 2.43 18.03 -8.52
CA TRP A 122 2.65 17.40 -9.84
C TRP A 122 1.57 17.75 -10.87
N SER A 123 0.33 17.92 -10.43
CA SER A 123 -0.83 18.18 -11.29
C SER A 123 -0.93 19.63 -11.76
N LEU A 124 -0.38 20.59 -10.99
CA LEU A 124 -0.52 22.01 -11.29
C LEU A 124 0.09 22.41 -12.64
N PRO A 125 1.30 22.00 -13.04
CA PRO A 125 1.84 22.32 -14.36
C PRO A 125 0.98 21.77 -15.50
N LEU A 126 0.45 20.57 -15.34
CA LEU A 126 -0.42 19.92 -16.32
C LEU A 126 -1.75 20.68 -16.47
N LEU A 127 -2.40 21.02 -15.36
CA LEU A 127 -3.64 21.79 -15.37
C LEU A 127 -3.43 23.21 -15.92
N ALA A 128 -2.31 23.85 -15.55
CA ALA A 128 -1.95 25.17 -16.09
C ALA A 128 -1.71 25.13 -17.61
N TRP A 129 -1.04 24.09 -18.11
CA TRP A 129 -0.85 23.89 -19.55
C TRP A 129 -2.18 23.68 -20.28
N CYS A 130 -3.08 22.90 -19.72
CA CYS A 130 -4.40 22.67 -20.31
C CYS A 130 -5.31 23.90 -20.23
N ALA A 131 -5.23 24.66 -19.13
CA ALA A 131 -5.92 25.94 -19.03
C ALA A 131 -5.36 26.94 -20.08
N TRP A 132 -4.05 26.99 -20.24
CA TRP A 132 -3.41 27.79 -21.29
C TRP A 132 -3.86 27.38 -22.69
N TRP A 133 -3.92 26.08 -22.99
CA TRP A 133 -4.46 25.56 -24.25
C TRP A 133 -5.92 25.96 -24.44
N ALA A 134 -6.77 25.82 -23.41
CA ALA A 134 -8.18 26.18 -23.47
C ALA A 134 -8.39 27.69 -23.70
N LEU A 135 -7.51 28.53 -23.13
CA LEU A 135 -7.50 29.97 -23.25
C LEU A 135 -6.93 30.45 -24.60
N SER A 136 -6.16 29.60 -25.32
CA SER A 136 -5.53 29.98 -26.60
C SER A 136 -6.57 30.38 -27.63
N PRO A 137 -6.38 31.48 -28.39
CA PRO A 137 -7.36 32.00 -29.31
C PRO A 137 -7.63 31.02 -30.46
N ALA A 138 -8.89 30.85 -30.78
CA ALA A 138 -9.29 30.03 -31.93
C ALA A 138 -8.98 30.70 -33.28
N ARG A 139 -8.62 32.00 -33.29
CA ARG A 139 -8.20 32.79 -34.45
C ARG A 139 -7.08 33.73 -34.02
N ARG A 140 -6.12 33.95 -34.94
CA ARG A 140 -4.85 34.72 -34.78
C ARG A 140 -4.96 36.20 -34.38
N GLN A 141 -6.04 36.70 -33.82
CA GLN A 141 -6.29 38.13 -33.58
C GLN A 141 -6.09 38.60 -32.13
N GLU A 142 -5.85 37.68 -31.16
CA GLU A 142 -5.59 38.07 -29.77
C GLU A 142 -4.08 38.05 -29.48
N SER A 143 -3.58 39.09 -28.80
CA SER A 143 -2.15 39.20 -28.50
C SER A 143 -1.72 38.13 -27.48
N PRO A 144 -0.48 37.62 -27.55
CA PRO A 144 0.06 36.67 -26.55
C PRO A 144 -0.06 37.17 -25.10
N ALA A 145 -0.01 38.49 -24.89
CA ALA A 145 -0.16 39.12 -23.58
C ALA A 145 -1.56 38.89 -22.95
N GLN A 146 -2.63 38.85 -23.77
CA GLN A 146 -3.99 38.63 -23.29
C GLN A 146 -4.19 37.17 -22.82
N VAL A 147 -3.56 36.21 -23.52
CA VAL A 147 -3.62 34.77 -23.12
C VAL A 147 -2.85 34.56 -21.82
N THR A 148 -1.68 35.16 -21.68
CA THR A 148 -0.85 35.06 -20.46
C THR A 148 -1.56 35.69 -19.26
N GLY A 149 -2.22 36.84 -19.46
CA GLY A 149 -3.02 37.50 -18.43
C GLY A 149 -4.20 36.66 -17.97
N GLY A 150 -4.88 35.97 -18.90
CA GLY A 150 -5.97 35.07 -18.62
C GLY A 150 -5.56 33.89 -17.76
N LEU A 151 -4.38 33.29 -18.00
CA LEU A 151 -3.85 32.18 -17.20
C LEU A 151 -3.54 32.61 -15.75
N ALA A 152 -2.92 33.78 -15.57
CA ALA A 152 -2.63 34.30 -14.23
C ALA A 152 -3.92 34.60 -13.44
N ALA A 153 -4.94 35.16 -14.11
CA ALA A 153 -6.26 35.42 -13.51
C ALA A 153 -6.99 34.12 -13.19
N TRP A 154 -6.93 33.12 -14.07
CA TRP A 154 -7.48 31.79 -13.81
C TRP A 154 -6.82 31.18 -12.57
N LEU A 155 -5.50 31.12 -12.47
CA LEU A 155 -4.78 30.54 -11.34
C LEU A 155 -5.11 31.25 -10.02
N ALA A 156 -5.15 32.61 -10.03
CA ALA A 156 -5.52 33.39 -8.85
C ALA A 156 -6.94 33.09 -8.36
N LEU A 157 -7.90 33.00 -9.28
CA LEU A 157 -9.30 32.74 -8.94
C LEU A 157 -9.54 31.29 -8.53
N THR A 158 -8.97 30.32 -9.23
CA THR A 158 -9.11 28.90 -8.93
C THR A 158 -8.52 28.55 -7.56
N SER A 159 -7.34 29.09 -7.22
CA SER A 159 -6.72 28.88 -5.91
C SER A 159 -7.66 29.24 -4.75
N VAL A 160 -8.46 30.31 -4.90
CA VAL A 160 -9.42 30.73 -3.89
C VAL A 160 -10.77 30.00 -4.03
N ALA A 161 -11.23 29.73 -5.27
CA ALA A 161 -12.52 29.13 -5.52
C ALA A 161 -12.67 27.71 -4.97
N VAL A 162 -11.60 26.92 -4.96
CA VAL A 162 -11.61 25.56 -4.44
C VAL A 162 -11.53 25.48 -2.92
N LEU A 163 -11.09 26.56 -2.22
CA LEU A 163 -10.87 26.56 -0.78
C LEU A 163 -12.10 26.18 0.05
N PRO A 164 -13.31 26.75 -0.15
CA PRO A 164 -14.46 26.42 0.69
C PRO A 164 -14.82 24.93 0.66
N ALA A 165 -14.83 24.33 -0.54
CA ALA A 165 -15.07 22.90 -0.69
C ALA A 165 -13.95 22.07 -0.07
N SER A 166 -12.69 22.49 -0.22
CA SER A 166 -11.54 21.84 0.42
C SER A 166 -11.64 21.88 1.94
N VAL A 167 -12.03 23.02 2.51
CA VAL A 167 -12.25 23.14 3.98
C VAL A 167 -13.27 22.10 4.45
N VAL A 168 -14.39 21.95 3.73
CA VAL A 168 -15.42 20.96 4.08
C VAL A 168 -14.88 19.54 3.95
N ALA A 169 -14.16 19.24 2.86
CA ALA A 169 -13.57 17.92 2.64
C ALA A 169 -12.55 17.56 3.75
N TYR A 170 -11.61 18.46 4.06
CA TYR A 170 -10.62 18.23 5.12
C TYR A 170 -11.25 18.17 6.50
N ALA A 171 -12.27 18.99 6.79
CA ALA A 171 -12.99 18.92 8.06
C ALA A 171 -13.73 17.58 8.23
N LEU A 172 -14.34 17.08 7.16
CA LEU A 172 -14.98 15.76 7.15
C LEU A 172 -13.96 14.64 7.38
N MET A 173 -12.81 14.68 6.69
CA MET A 173 -11.74 13.70 6.85
C MET A 173 -11.12 13.75 8.26
N ALA A 174 -10.90 14.96 8.81
CA ALA A 174 -10.42 15.13 10.17
C ALA A 174 -11.42 14.57 11.19
N TRP A 175 -12.72 14.86 11.00
CA TRP A 175 -13.76 14.29 11.86
C TRP A 175 -13.79 12.77 11.80
N GLY A 176 -13.69 12.18 10.60
CA GLY A 176 -13.57 10.72 10.42
C GLY A 176 -12.37 10.14 11.14
N ALA A 177 -11.21 10.80 11.07
CA ALA A 177 -9.97 10.35 11.72
C ALA A 177 -10.05 10.42 13.26
N HIS A 178 -10.72 11.44 13.83
CA HIS A 178 -10.85 11.63 15.28
C HIS A 178 -12.03 10.89 15.92
N GLN A 179 -13.03 10.44 15.13
CA GLN A 179 -14.21 9.74 15.61
C GLN A 179 -14.58 8.54 14.73
N PRO A 180 -13.69 7.54 14.57
CA PRO A 180 -13.91 6.43 13.65
C PRO A 180 -15.16 5.61 13.99
N ALA A 181 -15.50 5.45 15.26
CA ALA A 181 -16.65 4.65 15.70
C ALA A 181 -18.00 5.14 15.13
N ARG A 182 -18.15 6.45 14.88
CA ARG A 182 -19.41 6.99 14.29
C ARG A 182 -19.58 6.69 12.82
N TRP A 183 -18.47 6.47 12.13
CA TRP A 183 -18.42 6.27 10.67
C TRP A 183 -18.22 4.81 10.27
N SER A 184 -17.97 3.90 11.23
CA SER A 184 -17.72 2.49 10.99
C SER A 184 -18.98 1.62 11.06
N SER A 185 -20.12 2.15 11.53
CA SER A 185 -21.35 1.36 11.74
C SER A 185 -22.56 1.91 10.99
N GLY A 186 -23.49 1.05 10.60
CA GLY A 186 -24.73 1.39 9.95
C GLY A 186 -24.56 2.12 8.61
N TYR A 187 -25.29 3.22 8.41
CA TYR A 187 -25.18 4.06 7.21
C TYR A 187 -24.01 5.07 7.24
N GLY A 188 -23.23 5.09 8.31
CA GLY A 188 -22.12 6.03 8.50
C GLY A 188 -21.14 6.09 7.32
N PRO A 189 -20.58 4.95 6.86
CA PRO A 189 -19.65 4.93 5.73
C PRO A 189 -20.27 5.51 4.45
N THR A 190 -21.50 5.14 4.14
CA THR A 190 -22.19 5.62 2.94
C THR A 190 -22.39 7.14 2.98
N VAL A 191 -22.87 7.67 4.10
CA VAL A 191 -23.09 9.12 4.28
C VAL A 191 -21.76 9.87 4.17
N PHE A 192 -20.69 9.36 4.79
CA PHE A 192 -19.35 9.93 4.70
C PHE A 192 -18.88 10.05 3.24
N TRP A 193 -18.94 8.97 2.48
CA TRP A 193 -18.47 8.96 1.10
C TRP A 193 -19.35 9.79 0.16
N VAL A 194 -20.66 9.85 0.40
CA VAL A 194 -21.56 10.73 -0.37
C VAL A 194 -21.22 12.21 -0.15
N ILE A 195 -21.02 12.64 1.12
CA ILE A 195 -20.63 14.02 1.40
C ILE A 195 -19.26 14.32 0.80
N TYR A 196 -18.30 13.41 0.93
CA TYR A 196 -16.97 13.59 0.36
C TYR A 196 -17.02 13.72 -1.17
N ALA A 197 -17.75 12.85 -1.87
CA ALA A 197 -17.94 12.93 -3.30
C ALA A 197 -18.64 14.24 -3.73
N ALA A 198 -19.61 14.70 -2.96
CA ALA A 198 -20.28 15.99 -3.22
C ALA A 198 -19.31 17.17 -3.10
N THR A 199 -18.38 17.16 -2.14
CA THR A 199 -17.35 18.21 -2.02
C THR A 199 -16.35 18.19 -3.17
N LEU A 200 -15.97 17.01 -3.67
CA LEU A 200 -15.10 16.89 -4.85
C LEU A 200 -15.80 17.42 -6.11
N LEU A 201 -17.07 17.09 -6.30
CA LEU A 201 -17.88 17.63 -7.41
C LEU A 201 -18.04 19.15 -7.30
N TRP A 202 -18.19 19.67 -6.11
CA TRP A 202 -18.24 21.12 -5.87
C TRP A 202 -16.91 21.79 -6.24
N MET A 203 -15.75 21.24 -5.84
CA MET A 203 -14.42 21.75 -6.24
C MET A 203 -14.28 21.77 -7.76
N LEU A 204 -14.64 20.68 -8.43
CA LEU A 204 -14.62 20.56 -9.89
C LEU A 204 -15.50 21.63 -10.55
N ALA A 205 -16.74 21.78 -10.07
CA ALA A 205 -17.67 22.76 -10.60
C ALA A 205 -17.17 24.21 -10.42
N ALA A 206 -16.55 24.52 -9.29
CA ALA A 206 -15.98 25.84 -9.02
C ALA A 206 -14.80 26.14 -9.95
N ASP A 207 -13.88 25.20 -10.17
CA ASP A 207 -12.76 25.38 -11.10
C ASP A 207 -13.22 25.54 -12.56
N VAL A 208 -14.11 24.66 -13.02
CA VAL A 208 -14.71 24.77 -14.36
C VAL A 208 -15.48 26.10 -14.51
N ARG A 209 -16.13 26.57 -13.45
CA ARG A 209 -16.82 27.88 -13.44
C ARG A 209 -15.86 29.05 -13.61
N VAL A 210 -14.68 28.99 -12.99
CA VAL A 210 -13.63 29.98 -13.20
C VAL A 210 -13.15 29.96 -14.65
N LEU A 211 -12.80 28.78 -15.19
CA LEU A 211 -12.32 28.67 -16.57
C LEU A 211 -13.35 29.16 -17.59
N SER A 212 -14.64 28.80 -17.41
CA SER A 212 -15.73 29.18 -18.30
C SER A 212 -15.94 30.72 -18.40
N ARG A 213 -15.36 31.49 -17.48
CA ARG A 213 -15.37 32.96 -17.55
C ARG A 213 -14.48 33.48 -18.67
N PHE A 214 -13.40 32.79 -18.96
CA PHE A 214 -12.38 33.20 -19.92
C PHE A 214 -12.51 32.47 -21.26
N VAL A 215 -13.08 31.24 -21.26
CA VAL A 215 -13.21 30.38 -22.45
C VAL A 215 -14.63 30.42 -22.97
N ARG A 216 -14.80 30.86 -24.24
CA ARG A 216 -16.13 30.92 -24.91
C ARG A 216 -16.56 29.56 -25.49
N SER A 217 -15.63 28.63 -25.68
CA SER A 217 -15.91 27.32 -26.28
C SER A 217 -16.35 26.29 -25.25
N HIS A 218 -17.58 25.84 -25.32
CA HIS A 218 -18.12 24.78 -24.46
C HIS A 218 -17.34 23.46 -24.64
N VAL A 219 -16.85 23.16 -25.85
CA VAL A 219 -16.06 21.95 -26.11
C VAL A 219 -14.73 22.00 -25.36
N ARG A 220 -14.00 23.14 -25.40
CA ARG A 220 -12.73 23.27 -24.67
C ARG A 220 -12.93 23.23 -23.15
N THR A 221 -14.00 23.84 -22.65
CA THR A 221 -14.35 23.77 -21.23
C THR A 221 -14.72 22.34 -20.82
N GLY A 222 -15.44 21.60 -21.66
CA GLY A 222 -15.76 20.19 -21.41
C GLY A 222 -14.53 19.29 -21.43
N LEU A 223 -13.61 19.48 -22.37
CA LEU A 223 -12.33 18.74 -22.42
C LEU A 223 -11.45 19.03 -21.20
N TYR A 224 -11.41 20.29 -20.76
CA TYR A 224 -10.71 20.66 -19.52
C TYR A 224 -11.34 19.97 -18.30
N ALA A 225 -12.66 19.96 -18.18
CA ALA A 225 -13.36 19.29 -17.09
C ALA A 225 -13.10 17.78 -17.07
N LEU A 226 -13.08 17.14 -18.24
CA LEU A 226 -12.72 15.73 -18.38
C LEU A 226 -11.29 15.45 -17.93
N LEU A 227 -10.34 16.31 -18.34
CA LEU A 227 -8.94 16.20 -17.90
C LEU A 227 -8.81 16.39 -16.39
N LEU A 228 -9.49 17.38 -15.81
CA LEU A 228 -9.47 17.63 -14.37
C LEU A 228 -9.99 16.40 -13.60
N LEU A 229 -11.03 15.73 -14.08
CA LEU A 229 -11.49 14.45 -13.55
C LEU A 229 -10.44 13.35 -13.68
N ALA A 230 -9.77 13.24 -14.81
CA ALA A 230 -8.72 12.26 -15.03
C ALA A 230 -7.51 12.51 -14.10
N VAL A 231 -7.08 13.77 -13.95
CA VAL A 231 -6.01 14.17 -13.02
C VAL A 231 -6.39 13.85 -11.57
N LEU A 232 -7.64 14.11 -11.17
CA LEU A 232 -8.14 13.76 -9.85
C LEU A 232 -8.09 12.24 -9.62
N GLY A 233 -8.58 11.44 -10.58
CA GLY A 233 -8.57 9.98 -10.49
C GLY A 233 -7.17 9.40 -10.41
N VAL A 234 -6.24 9.88 -11.25
CA VAL A 234 -4.82 9.48 -11.21
C VAL A 234 -4.18 9.91 -9.89
N GLY A 235 -4.47 11.12 -9.40
CA GLY A 235 -3.97 11.60 -8.11
C GLY A 235 -4.44 10.72 -6.95
N MET A 236 -5.71 10.34 -6.92
CA MET A 236 -6.26 9.46 -5.87
C MET A 236 -5.64 8.06 -5.92
N GLN A 237 -5.34 7.53 -7.10
CA GLN A 237 -4.82 6.18 -7.25
C GLN A 237 -3.30 6.07 -7.05
N TYR A 238 -2.52 7.03 -7.58
CA TYR A 238 -1.07 6.89 -7.69
C TYR A 238 -0.27 7.96 -6.94
N ALA A 239 -0.88 9.07 -6.56
CA ALA A 239 -0.19 10.20 -5.92
C ALA A 239 -0.75 10.50 -4.51
N SER A 240 -1.20 9.48 -3.78
CA SER A 240 -1.72 9.60 -2.42
C SER A 240 -0.60 9.80 -1.39
N SER A 241 0.17 10.86 -1.53
CA SER A 241 1.19 11.24 -0.55
C SER A 241 0.60 12.22 0.46
N ARG A 242 1.00 12.08 1.74
CA ARG A 242 0.57 12.97 2.82
C ARG A 242 1.69 13.95 3.17
N SER A 243 1.34 15.24 3.31
CA SER A 243 2.28 16.27 3.77
C SER A 243 2.58 16.17 5.26
N TRP A 244 1.66 15.55 6.03
CA TRP A 244 1.84 15.26 7.45
C TRP A 244 1.76 13.77 7.71
N VAL A 245 2.79 13.25 8.36
CA VAL A 245 2.87 11.83 8.73
C VAL A 245 2.79 11.75 10.25
N PRO A 246 1.96 10.86 10.83
CA PRO A 246 1.93 10.66 12.27
C PRO A 246 3.34 10.47 12.82
N ASP A 247 3.65 11.19 13.89
CA ASP A 247 4.91 11.01 14.60
C ASP A 247 4.75 9.82 15.54
N THR A 248 5.25 8.68 15.10
CA THR A 248 5.29 7.46 15.90
C THR A 248 6.54 7.39 16.78
N SER A 249 7.38 8.43 16.78
CA SER A 249 8.61 8.48 17.58
C SER A 249 8.38 8.64 19.09
N GLY A 250 7.14 8.90 19.51
CA GLY A 250 6.73 8.90 20.93
C GLY A 250 6.26 7.53 21.45
N ASP A 251 5.96 6.59 20.56
CA ASP A 251 5.90 5.19 20.90
C ASP A 251 7.35 4.70 20.93
N ASP A 252 7.83 4.25 22.08
CA ASP A 252 9.15 3.59 22.26
C ASP A 252 9.29 2.28 21.43
N THR A 253 8.47 2.11 20.40
CA THR A 253 8.62 1.06 19.41
C THR A 253 9.78 1.43 18.47
N PRO A 254 10.88 0.71 18.51
CA PRO A 254 11.99 0.89 17.57
C PRO A 254 11.42 0.88 16.15
N ALA A 255 11.90 1.80 15.28
CA ALA A 255 11.53 1.75 13.87
C ALA A 255 11.68 0.31 13.37
N PRO A 256 10.68 -0.26 12.66
CA PRO A 256 10.77 -1.65 12.25
C PRO A 256 12.07 -1.88 11.47
N ALA A 257 12.80 -2.91 11.87
CA ALA A 257 14.04 -3.29 11.23
C ALA A 257 13.81 -3.42 9.72
N ARG A 258 14.70 -2.82 8.93
CA ARG A 258 14.60 -2.88 7.46
C ARG A 258 15.46 -4.00 6.93
N LEU A 259 14.90 -4.86 6.12
CA LEU A 259 15.64 -5.88 5.41
C LEU A 259 16.64 -5.21 4.43
N HIS A 260 17.91 -5.52 4.57
CA HIS A 260 18.94 -5.20 3.59
C HIS A 260 19.13 -6.39 2.66
N LEU A 261 18.39 -6.40 1.56
CA LEU A 261 18.47 -7.46 0.57
C LEU A 261 19.81 -7.33 -0.20
N SER A 262 20.78 -8.21 0.10
CA SER A 262 22.01 -8.38 -0.64
C SER A 262 21.95 -9.65 -1.49
N GLN A 263 22.80 -9.74 -2.51
CA GLN A 263 22.92 -10.96 -3.32
C GLN A 263 23.29 -12.17 -2.44
N SER A 264 24.25 -11.99 -1.53
CA SER A 264 24.69 -13.06 -0.61
C SER A 264 23.56 -13.54 0.30
N LEU A 265 22.73 -12.64 0.84
CA LEU A 265 21.58 -13.00 1.66
C LEU A 265 20.54 -13.77 0.85
N PHE A 266 20.30 -13.35 -0.40
CA PHE A 266 19.35 -14.03 -1.29
C PHE A 266 19.81 -15.44 -1.64
N GLU A 267 21.09 -15.61 -1.97
CA GLU A 267 21.69 -16.91 -2.28
C GLU A 267 21.72 -17.84 -1.06
N SER A 268 22.04 -17.31 0.14
CA SER A 268 22.09 -18.09 1.37
C SER A 268 20.74 -18.69 1.77
N GLN A 269 19.62 -18.17 1.28
CA GLN A 269 18.29 -18.73 1.58
C GLN A 269 18.09 -20.15 1.03
N GLN A 270 18.70 -20.48 -0.09
CA GLN A 270 18.65 -21.84 -0.63
C GLN A 270 19.45 -22.82 0.22
N ASP A 271 20.65 -22.40 0.62
CA ASP A 271 21.51 -23.21 1.48
C ASP A 271 20.87 -23.40 2.87
N LEU A 272 20.27 -22.36 3.42
CA LEU A 272 19.57 -22.41 4.70
C LEU A 272 18.37 -23.37 4.65
N MET A 273 17.57 -23.31 3.59
CA MET A 273 16.48 -24.26 3.39
C MET A 273 17.00 -25.70 3.31
N GLN A 274 18.03 -25.95 2.53
CA GLN A 274 18.62 -27.27 2.40
C GLN A 274 19.18 -27.78 3.74
N GLN A 275 19.90 -26.94 4.50
CA GLN A 275 20.42 -27.28 5.82
C GLN A 275 19.31 -27.66 6.79
N GLN A 276 18.20 -26.90 6.84
CA GLN A 276 17.07 -27.21 7.70
C GLN A 276 16.37 -28.51 7.30
N VAL A 277 16.23 -28.78 6.02
CA VAL A 277 15.66 -30.03 5.49
C VAL A 277 16.55 -31.23 5.81
N ASP A 278 17.87 -31.09 5.67
CA ASP A 278 18.83 -32.16 5.97
C ASP A 278 18.91 -32.48 7.47
N ALA A 279 18.66 -31.47 8.31
CA ALA A 279 18.61 -31.62 9.76
C ALA A 279 17.31 -32.27 10.27
N LEU A 280 16.27 -32.42 9.42
CA LEU A 280 15.03 -33.07 9.83
C LEU A 280 15.27 -34.52 10.22
N VAL A 281 14.86 -34.85 11.44
CA VAL A 281 14.91 -36.22 11.98
C VAL A 281 13.83 -37.06 11.28
N PRO A 282 14.19 -38.27 10.77
CA PRO A 282 13.23 -39.15 10.11
C PRO A 282 12.22 -39.73 11.10
N GLU A 283 11.15 -40.36 10.54
CA GLU A 283 10.14 -41.10 11.30
C GLU A 283 10.75 -42.20 12.18
N ARG A 284 10.03 -42.56 13.24
CA ARG A 284 10.32 -43.72 14.09
C ARG A 284 9.31 -44.85 13.78
N PRO A 285 9.73 -45.97 13.21
CA PRO A 285 8.83 -47.03 12.84
C PRO A 285 7.92 -47.48 14.02
N GLY A 286 6.61 -47.48 13.78
CA GLY A 286 5.61 -47.89 14.77
C GLY A 286 5.29 -46.82 15.85
N VAL A 287 5.79 -45.63 15.72
CA VAL A 287 5.48 -44.49 16.61
C VAL A 287 4.80 -43.41 15.76
N THR A 288 3.68 -42.89 16.20
CA THR A 288 3.09 -41.71 15.58
C THR A 288 3.91 -40.47 15.93
N ASP A 289 4.75 -40.02 15.02
CA ASP A 289 5.58 -38.82 15.20
C ASP A 289 4.79 -37.54 14.92
N VAL A 290 5.26 -36.44 15.51
CA VAL A 290 4.73 -35.10 15.21
C VAL A 290 5.76 -34.33 14.40
N TYR A 291 5.38 -33.94 13.21
CA TYR A 291 6.10 -32.98 12.39
C TYR A 291 5.39 -31.63 12.43
N ALA A 292 6.09 -30.53 12.25
CA ALA A 292 5.47 -29.23 12.28
C ALA A 292 5.99 -28.27 11.20
N LEU A 293 5.09 -27.49 10.66
CA LEU A 293 5.36 -26.32 9.84
C LEU A 293 4.83 -25.09 10.57
N VAL A 294 5.73 -24.20 10.96
CA VAL A 294 5.37 -22.90 11.54
C VAL A 294 5.67 -21.82 10.52
N PHE A 295 4.68 -21.00 10.19
CA PHE A 295 4.75 -20.10 9.05
C PHE A 295 4.25 -18.69 9.39
N ALA A 296 5.11 -17.68 9.32
CA ALA A 296 4.82 -16.28 9.65
C ALA A 296 5.24 -15.34 8.50
N PRO A 297 4.37 -15.06 7.53
CA PRO A 297 4.76 -14.36 6.28
C PRO A 297 4.79 -12.82 6.39
N TYR A 298 4.44 -12.21 7.54
CA TYR A 298 4.31 -10.76 7.65
C TYR A 298 5.42 -10.14 8.51
N ALA A 299 6.39 -9.48 7.85
CA ALA A 299 7.63 -9.00 8.46
C ALA A 299 7.52 -7.71 9.29
N ARG A 300 6.43 -6.93 9.15
CA ARG A 300 6.38 -5.55 9.68
C ARG A 300 6.09 -5.48 11.17
N GLU A 301 5.62 -6.55 11.78
CA GLU A 301 5.17 -6.59 13.17
C GLU A 301 5.82 -7.74 13.93
N ASN A 302 6.42 -7.42 15.07
CA ASN A 302 7.13 -8.36 15.91
C ASN A 302 6.24 -9.43 16.56
N VAL A 303 4.94 -9.21 16.65
CA VAL A 303 3.99 -10.14 17.24
C VAL A 303 4.04 -11.49 16.53
N PHE A 304 4.06 -11.52 15.19
CA PHE A 304 4.08 -12.75 14.42
C PHE A 304 5.39 -13.53 14.56
N ARG A 305 6.53 -12.83 14.66
CA ARG A 305 7.82 -13.44 14.96
C ARG A 305 7.81 -14.09 16.35
N ARG A 306 7.40 -13.34 17.38
CA ARG A 306 7.35 -13.86 18.75
C ARG A 306 6.41 -15.05 18.88
N GLU A 307 5.23 -14.95 18.28
CA GLU A 307 4.22 -15.99 18.33
C GLU A 307 4.67 -17.26 17.60
N SER A 308 5.19 -17.14 16.38
CA SER A 308 5.68 -18.28 15.62
C SER A 308 6.88 -18.96 16.32
N THR A 309 7.78 -18.20 16.94
CA THR A 309 8.88 -18.75 17.73
C THR A 309 8.35 -19.51 18.94
N MET A 310 7.45 -18.92 19.72
CA MET A 310 6.82 -19.55 20.89
C MET A 310 6.12 -20.87 20.51
N VAL A 311 5.39 -20.89 19.39
CA VAL A 311 4.70 -22.11 18.92
C VAL A 311 5.69 -23.17 18.46
N SER A 312 6.76 -22.78 17.73
CA SER A 312 7.84 -23.69 17.33
C SER A 312 8.48 -24.38 18.55
N ASP A 313 8.81 -23.58 19.56
CA ASP A 313 9.42 -24.08 20.80
C ASP A 313 8.45 -25.00 21.57
N LEU A 314 7.19 -24.60 21.71
CA LEU A 314 6.18 -25.41 22.36
C LEU A 314 6.03 -26.80 21.71
N LEU A 315 5.97 -26.86 20.38
CA LEU A 315 5.80 -28.12 19.65
C LEU A 315 7.03 -29.03 19.84
N GLN A 316 8.22 -28.46 19.85
CA GLN A 316 9.45 -29.21 20.10
C GLN A 316 9.53 -29.73 21.54
N GLU A 317 9.19 -28.90 22.53
CA GLU A 317 9.32 -29.23 23.95
C GLU A 317 8.21 -30.18 24.42
N ARG A 318 6.98 -30.03 23.93
CA ARG A 318 5.83 -30.73 24.50
C ARG A 318 5.19 -31.78 23.60
N PHE A 319 5.34 -31.66 22.27
CA PHE A 319 4.71 -32.53 21.30
C PHE A 319 5.67 -33.52 20.63
N ASP A 320 6.86 -33.69 21.21
CA ASP A 320 7.88 -34.62 20.72
C ASP A 320 8.32 -34.32 19.27
N ALA A 321 8.21 -33.04 18.87
CA ALA A 321 8.57 -32.59 17.54
C ALA A 321 10.03 -32.08 17.43
N GLN A 322 10.88 -32.37 18.42
CA GLN A 322 12.27 -31.93 18.41
C GLN A 322 13.01 -32.43 17.16
N GLY A 323 13.60 -31.52 16.40
CA GLY A 323 14.27 -31.83 15.13
C GLY A 323 13.32 -32.18 13.97
N ARG A 324 11.98 -31.97 14.14
CA ARG A 324 10.95 -32.22 13.13
C ARG A 324 10.10 -30.98 12.82
N VAL A 325 10.62 -29.78 13.12
CA VAL A 325 9.96 -28.51 12.87
C VAL A 325 10.67 -27.74 11.77
N LEU A 326 9.95 -27.28 10.76
CA LEU A 326 10.38 -26.23 9.84
C LEU A 326 9.68 -24.93 10.24
N HIS A 327 10.47 -23.91 10.55
CA HIS A 327 10.00 -22.59 10.92
C HIS A 327 10.37 -21.58 9.85
N LEU A 328 9.39 -21.15 9.06
CA LEU A 328 9.52 -20.15 8.01
C LEU A 328 9.00 -18.81 8.52
N LEU A 329 9.86 -17.79 8.43
CA LEU A 329 9.61 -16.52 9.09
C LEU A 329 10.09 -15.33 8.25
N ASN A 330 9.22 -14.39 7.98
CA ASN A 330 9.57 -13.10 7.39
C ASN A 330 9.80 -12.06 8.49
N HIS A 331 11.05 -11.73 8.75
CA HIS A 331 11.44 -10.62 9.62
C HIS A 331 12.86 -10.15 9.29
N ALA A 332 13.10 -8.84 9.34
CA ALA A 332 14.40 -8.28 8.95
C ALA A 332 15.55 -8.72 9.86
N GLU A 333 15.30 -8.94 11.16
CA GLU A 333 16.32 -9.36 12.13
C GLU A 333 16.64 -10.87 12.07
N THR A 334 15.85 -11.65 11.37
CA THR A 334 16.01 -13.11 11.26
C THR A 334 16.18 -13.57 9.82
N ALA A 335 16.40 -12.64 8.91
CA ALA A 335 16.44 -12.91 7.48
C ALA A 335 17.62 -13.80 7.05
N ASP A 336 18.67 -13.88 7.86
CA ASP A 336 19.88 -14.69 7.66
C ASP A 336 19.85 -16.02 8.45
N THR A 337 18.88 -16.20 9.35
CA THR A 337 18.78 -17.39 10.22
C THR A 337 17.52 -18.22 10.00
N HIS A 338 16.49 -17.64 9.38
CA HIS A 338 15.25 -18.33 9.07
C HIS A 338 14.99 -18.33 7.57
N VAL A 339 14.46 -19.43 7.08
CA VAL A 339 13.93 -19.51 5.72
C VAL A 339 12.75 -18.56 5.59
N TRP A 340 12.72 -17.79 4.50
CA TRP A 340 11.66 -16.84 4.28
C TRP A 340 10.32 -17.52 4.02
N ALA A 341 9.26 -16.99 4.62
CA ALA A 341 7.89 -17.48 4.49
C ALA A 341 7.26 -16.94 3.21
N THR A 342 7.53 -17.62 2.09
CA THR A 342 6.95 -17.36 0.75
C THR A 342 6.09 -18.54 0.31
N PRO A 343 5.18 -18.38 -0.68
CA PRO A 343 4.40 -19.49 -1.23
C PRO A 343 5.28 -20.64 -1.74
N GLU A 344 6.38 -20.34 -2.42
CA GLU A 344 7.30 -21.33 -2.96
C GLU A 344 8.02 -22.12 -1.85
N ASN A 345 8.39 -21.44 -0.76
CA ASN A 345 9.02 -22.09 0.38
C ASN A 345 8.00 -22.84 1.23
N LEU A 346 6.73 -22.43 1.25
CA LEU A 346 5.63 -23.20 1.83
C LEU A 346 5.52 -24.59 1.16
N ASP A 347 5.46 -24.63 -0.16
CA ASP A 347 5.38 -25.86 -0.94
C ASP A 347 6.61 -26.76 -0.72
N ARG A 348 7.82 -26.18 -0.80
CA ARG A 348 9.09 -26.88 -0.52
C ARG A 348 9.14 -27.46 0.88
N ALA A 349 8.69 -26.71 1.90
CA ALA A 349 8.69 -27.16 3.28
C ALA A 349 7.70 -28.32 3.50
N VAL A 350 6.49 -28.24 2.96
CA VAL A 350 5.50 -29.34 3.03
C VAL A 350 6.03 -30.58 2.34
N THR A 351 6.63 -30.44 1.15
CA THR A 351 7.25 -31.55 0.42
C THR A 351 8.40 -32.18 1.20
N ALA A 352 9.26 -31.36 1.82
CA ALA A 352 10.40 -31.84 2.61
C ALA A 352 9.95 -32.60 3.87
N LEU A 353 8.96 -32.09 4.59
CA LEU A 353 8.38 -32.77 5.75
C LEU A 353 7.76 -34.10 5.34
N ALA A 354 6.98 -34.13 4.26
CA ALA A 354 6.37 -35.35 3.74
C ALA A 354 7.39 -36.42 3.32
N ALA A 355 8.59 -36.03 2.93
CA ALA A 355 9.67 -36.96 2.59
C ALA A 355 10.35 -37.60 3.82
N ARG A 356 10.14 -37.05 5.02
CA ARG A 356 10.73 -37.52 6.28
C ARG A 356 9.76 -38.26 7.19
N MET A 357 8.45 -38.07 6.99
CA MET A 357 7.39 -38.63 7.85
C MET A 357 6.72 -39.86 7.23
N ASP A 358 6.16 -40.71 8.08
CA ASP A 358 5.16 -41.68 7.66
C ASP A 358 3.83 -40.94 7.38
N LYS A 359 3.53 -40.76 6.07
CA LYS A 359 2.36 -39.97 5.64
C LYS A 359 1.01 -40.55 6.08
N GLU A 360 0.95 -41.84 6.39
CA GLU A 360 -0.27 -42.54 6.81
C GLU A 360 -0.48 -42.53 8.32
N ASN A 361 0.60 -42.43 9.13
CA ASN A 361 0.52 -42.61 10.57
C ASN A 361 0.96 -41.37 11.38
N ASP A 362 1.88 -40.55 10.85
CA ASP A 362 2.37 -39.36 11.53
C ASP A 362 1.39 -38.20 11.43
N VAL A 363 1.54 -37.22 12.32
CA VAL A 363 0.71 -36.02 12.36
C VAL A 363 1.54 -34.80 11.93
N LEU A 364 1.10 -34.09 10.90
CA LEU A 364 1.63 -32.77 10.57
C LEU A 364 0.83 -31.68 11.28
N VAL A 365 1.50 -30.89 12.12
CA VAL A 365 0.96 -29.65 12.70
C VAL A 365 1.36 -28.47 11.84
N VAL A 366 0.40 -27.73 11.30
CA VAL A 366 0.62 -26.49 10.55
C VAL A 366 0.12 -25.31 11.38
N TYR A 367 1.00 -24.41 11.72
CA TYR A 367 0.66 -23.16 12.39
C TYR A 367 0.96 -21.97 11.49
N MET A 368 -0.02 -21.15 11.20
CA MET A 368 0.15 -19.94 10.39
C MET A 368 -0.32 -18.71 11.13
N THR A 369 0.48 -17.66 11.18
CA THR A 369 0.14 -16.41 11.87
C THR A 369 0.46 -15.19 11.00
N SER A 370 -0.53 -14.35 10.80
CA SER A 370 -0.44 -13.12 10.00
C SER A 370 -1.69 -12.25 10.17
N HIS A 371 -1.73 -11.09 9.51
CA HIS A 371 -3.00 -10.42 9.23
C HIS A 371 -3.82 -11.21 8.21
N GLY A 372 -5.15 -11.23 8.40
CA GLY A 372 -6.09 -11.83 7.47
C GLY A 372 -6.94 -10.77 6.75
N ALA A 373 -7.23 -10.99 5.49
CA ALA A 373 -8.13 -10.18 4.68
C ALA A 373 -9.53 -10.81 4.57
N GLN A 374 -10.54 -10.02 4.19
CA GLN A 374 -11.94 -10.49 4.02
C GLN A 374 -12.11 -11.57 2.95
N ASN A 375 -11.17 -11.69 2.01
CA ASN A 375 -11.10 -12.78 1.05
C ASN A 375 -10.36 -14.01 1.60
N HIS A 376 -10.13 -14.07 2.91
CA HIS A 376 -9.47 -15.14 3.66
C HIS A 376 -7.99 -15.35 3.37
N GLN A 377 -7.36 -14.49 2.58
CA GLN A 377 -5.91 -14.55 2.35
C GLN A 377 -5.14 -14.00 3.56
N LEU A 378 -4.02 -14.64 3.88
CA LEU A 378 -3.04 -14.11 4.83
C LEU A 378 -2.16 -13.08 4.14
N ALA A 379 -2.00 -11.93 4.76
CA ALA A 379 -1.08 -10.92 4.29
C ALA A 379 0.36 -11.41 4.37
N ALA A 380 1.15 -11.10 3.35
CA ALA A 380 2.57 -11.39 3.32
C ALA A 380 3.37 -10.10 3.05
N SER A 381 4.52 -9.96 3.68
CA SER A 381 5.38 -8.79 3.49
C SER A 381 6.82 -9.12 3.88
N HIS A 382 7.78 -8.81 3.00
CA HIS A 382 9.20 -8.88 3.30
C HIS A 382 10.01 -7.85 2.50
N TRP A 383 9.53 -6.60 2.50
CA TRP A 383 10.12 -5.53 1.69
C TRP A 383 11.65 -5.41 1.87
N PRO A 384 12.47 -5.33 0.78
CA PRO A 384 12.07 -5.06 -0.61
C PRO A 384 11.70 -6.30 -1.46
N LEU A 385 11.72 -7.51 -0.89
CA LEU A 385 11.22 -8.71 -1.57
C LEU A 385 9.68 -8.63 -1.67
N GLU A 386 9.14 -8.79 -2.86
CA GLU A 386 7.70 -8.93 -3.09
C GLU A 386 7.27 -10.35 -2.74
N VAL A 387 6.37 -10.49 -1.79
CA VAL A 387 5.79 -11.77 -1.39
C VAL A 387 4.28 -11.70 -1.57
N PRO A 388 3.69 -12.55 -2.42
CA PRO A 388 2.24 -12.58 -2.61
C PRO A 388 1.52 -13.11 -1.38
N PRO A 389 0.25 -12.70 -1.14
CA PRO A 389 -0.57 -13.23 -0.06
C PRO A 389 -0.75 -14.75 -0.16
N ILE A 390 -0.94 -15.40 0.99
CA ILE A 390 -1.14 -16.85 1.07
C ILE A 390 -2.64 -17.16 1.11
N SER A 391 -3.12 -18.00 0.22
CA SER A 391 -4.52 -18.42 0.20
C SER A 391 -4.73 -19.82 0.83
N PRO A 392 -5.97 -20.14 1.26
CA PRO A 392 -6.31 -21.48 1.73
C PRO A 392 -6.03 -22.57 0.68
N GLU A 393 -6.25 -22.27 -0.60
CA GLU A 393 -6.06 -23.19 -1.72
C GLU A 393 -4.59 -23.56 -1.90
N MET A 394 -3.66 -22.62 -1.70
CA MET A 394 -2.21 -22.89 -1.78
C MET A 394 -1.79 -23.92 -0.74
N LEU A 395 -2.23 -23.76 0.52
CA LEU A 395 -1.92 -24.74 1.56
C LEU A 395 -2.58 -26.10 1.28
N ARG A 396 -3.84 -26.11 0.83
CA ARG A 396 -4.53 -27.35 0.45
C ARG A 396 -3.78 -28.09 -0.64
N GLU A 397 -3.42 -27.41 -1.72
CA GLU A 397 -2.73 -28.00 -2.85
C GLU A 397 -1.37 -28.59 -2.44
N ALA A 398 -0.59 -27.88 -1.64
CA ALA A 398 0.68 -28.37 -1.10
C ALA A 398 0.50 -29.64 -0.27
N LEU A 399 -0.47 -29.64 0.67
CA LEU A 399 -0.75 -30.79 1.56
C LEU A 399 -1.29 -32.01 0.79
N ASP A 400 -2.17 -31.78 -0.19
CA ASP A 400 -2.77 -32.86 -0.98
C ASP A 400 -1.76 -33.46 -1.95
N THR A 401 -0.93 -32.64 -2.59
CA THR A 401 0.17 -33.08 -3.46
C THR A 401 1.20 -33.89 -2.67
N ALA A 402 1.53 -33.47 -1.45
CA ALA A 402 2.45 -34.19 -0.58
C ALA A 402 1.87 -35.52 -0.07
N GLY A 403 0.55 -35.69 -0.09
CA GLY A 403 -0.14 -36.90 0.35
C GLY A 403 -0.13 -37.12 1.86
N ILE A 404 -0.04 -36.06 2.66
CA ILE A 404 -0.06 -36.13 4.13
C ILE A 404 -1.48 -36.34 4.61
N ARG A 405 -1.74 -37.41 5.34
CA ARG A 405 -3.08 -37.79 5.78
C ARG A 405 -3.55 -37.03 7.01
N HIS A 406 -2.83 -37.14 8.13
CA HIS A 406 -3.27 -36.59 9.42
C HIS A 406 -2.70 -35.19 9.62
N ARG A 407 -3.61 -34.21 9.76
CA ARG A 407 -3.26 -32.79 9.77
C ARG A 407 -3.91 -32.08 10.96
N VAL A 408 -3.14 -31.34 11.74
CA VAL A 408 -3.63 -30.35 12.70
C VAL A 408 -3.26 -28.98 12.17
N ILE A 409 -4.24 -28.14 11.85
CA ILE A 409 -4.04 -26.84 11.22
C ILE A 409 -4.57 -25.76 12.14
N ALA A 410 -3.76 -24.76 12.45
CA ALA A 410 -4.14 -23.59 13.23
C ALA A 410 -3.82 -22.30 12.48
N ILE A 411 -4.83 -21.46 12.23
CA ILE A 411 -4.71 -20.20 11.51
C ILE A 411 -4.99 -19.04 12.47
N SER A 412 -3.94 -18.35 12.87
CA SER A 412 -3.97 -17.17 13.74
C SER A 412 -4.06 -15.90 12.90
N ALA A 413 -5.27 -15.57 12.43
CA ALA A 413 -5.52 -14.40 11.58
C ALA A 413 -6.98 -13.94 11.66
N CYS A 414 -7.25 -12.70 11.24
CA CYS A 414 -8.60 -12.21 10.97
C CYS A 414 -9.26 -13.02 9.84
N TYR A 415 -10.59 -13.19 9.89
CA TYR A 415 -11.38 -13.89 8.86
C TYR A 415 -10.94 -15.33 8.58
N SER A 416 -10.19 -15.93 9.50
CA SER A 416 -9.55 -17.24 9.33
C SER A 416 -10.53 -18.40 9.25
N GLY A 417 -11.78 -18.25 9.68
CA GLY A 417 -12.83 -19.26 9.51
C GLY A 417 -13.09 -19.66 8.07
N GLY A 418 -12.80 -18.80 7.09
CA GLY A 418 -12.87 -19.14 5.67
C GLY A 418 -11.87 -20.21 5.21
N TRP A 419 -10.87 -20.55 6.03
CA TRP A 419 -9.91 -21.64 5.76
C TRP A 419 -10.51 -23.03 6.00
N ILE A 420 -11.58 -23.13 6.84
CA ILE A 420 -12.13 -24.39 7.28
C ILE A 420 -12.64 -25.23 6.11
N ASP A 421 -13.50 -24.65 5.27
CA ASP A 421 -14.13 -25.40 4.17
C ASP A 421 -13.13 -25.83 3.09
N ALA A 422 -12.08 -25.05 2.90
CA ALA A 422 -11.03 -25.37 1.95
C ALA A 422 -10.13 -26.54 2.40
N LEU A 423 -9.90 -26.70 3.72
CA LEU A 423 -8.92 -27.63 4.30
C LEU A 423 -9.55 -28.81 5.04
N ALA A 424 -10.87 -28.80 5.26
CA ALA A 424 -11.53 -29.84 6.03
C ALA A 424 -11.54 -31.18 5.30
N THR A 425 -10.99 -32.20 5.96
CA THR A 425 -11.07 -33.62 5.57
C THR A 425 -11.45 -34.47 6.80
N PRO A 426 -11.84 -35.74 6.63
CA PRO A 426 -12.03 -36.63 7.76
C PRO A 426 -10.79 -36.80 8.64
N SER A 427 -9.60 -36.63 8.10
CA SER A 427 -8.30 -36.80 8.78
C SER A 427 -7.65 -35.47 9.19
N THR A 428 -8.43 -34.38 9.30
CA THR A 428 -7.91 -33.04 9.65
C THR A 428 -8.62 -32.46 10.87
N LEU A 429 -7.87 -31.86 11.80
CA LEU A 429 -8.35 -30.93 12.81
C LEU A 429 -7.94 -29.52 12.40
N ILE A 430 -8.89 -28.58 12.36
CA ILE A 430 -8.64 -27.16 12.01
C ILE A 430 -9.12 -26.28 13.14
N MET A 431 -8.27 -25.35 13.57
CA MET A 431 -8.57 -24.29 14.53
C MET A 431 -8.33 -22.92 13.87
N THR A 432 -9.22 -21.98 14.09
CA THR A 432 -9.10 -20.62 13.54
C THR A 432 -9.31 -19.55 14.62
N ALA A 433 -8.57 -18.45 14.53
CA ALA A 433 -8.62 -17.36 15.50
C ALA A 433 -9.90 -16.52 15.41
N ALA A 434 -10.60 -16.59 14.28
CA ALA A 434 -11.87 -15.91 14.05
C ALA A 434 -12.76 -16.77 13.15
N ASP A 435 -14.05 -16.43 13.07
CA ASP A 435 -14.90 -16.96 12.01
C ASP A 435 -14.61 -16.29 10.65
N ALA A 436 -15.39 -16.61 9.61
CA ALA A 436 -15.18 -16.11 8.26
C ALA A 436 -15.49 -14.61 8.08
N THR A 437 -16.15 -13.97 9.05
CA THR A 437 -16.69 -12.62 8.92
C THR A 437 -16.16 -11.61 9.94
N HIS A 438 -15.48 -12.09 10.99
CA HIS A 438 -14.95 -11.25 12.07
C HIS A 438 -13.42 -11.16 12.03
N THR A 439 -12.90 -10.07 12.62
CA THR A 439 -11.47 -9.94 12.87
C THR A 439 -11.06 -10.71 14.14
N SER A 440 -9.80 -11.13 14.23
CA SER A 440 -9.15 -11.55 15.47
C SER A 440 -8.48 -10.34 16.14
N TYR A 441 -7.96 -10.49 17.38
CA TYR A 441 -7.36 -9.37 18.11
C TYR A 441 -5.95 -9.71 18.64
N GLY A 442 -5.22 -8.65 18.99
CA GLY A 442 -3.85 -8.78 19.49
C GLY A 442 -2.76 -8.85 18.41
N CYS A 443 -3.08 -8.57 17.14
CA CYS A 443 -2.11 -8.56 16.03
C CYS A 443 -1.40 -7.20 15.81
N GLY A 444 -1.54 -6.24 16.72
CA GLY A 444 -0.91 -4.93 16.61
C GLY A 444 0.56 -4.91 17.06
N ALA A 445 1.29 -3.84 16.68
CA ALA A 445 2.73 -3.68 16.92
C ALA A 445 3.14 -3.78 18.40
N LEU A 446 2.27 -3.37 19.32
CA LEU A 446 2.50 -3.39 20.78
C LEU A 446 2.15 -4.73 21.44
N SER A 447 1.50 -5.65 20.73
CA SER A 447 1.09 -6.93 21.28
C SER A 447 2.27 -7.89 21.36
N GLU A 448 2.42 -8.61 22.45
CA GLU A 448 3.43 -9.68 22.57
C GLU A 448 3.04 -10.89 21.73
N LEU A 449 1.80 -11.34 21.85
CA LEU A 449 1.19 -12.45 21.13
C LEU A 449 -0.22 -12.05 20.72
N THR A 450 -0.76 -12.71 19.69
CA THR A 450 -2.20 -12.59 19.40
C THR A 450 -3.01 -13.21 20.54
N PHE A 451 -4.27 -12.84 20.70
CA PHE A 451 -5.10 -13.43 21.74
C PHE A 451 -5.33 -14.92 21.53
N PHE A 452 -5.42 -15.36 20.27
CA PHE A 452 -5.54 -16.76 19.91
C PHE A 452 -4.25 -17.53 20.21
N GLY A 453 -3.10 -17.07 19.73
CA GLY A 453 -1.81 -17.71 19.97
C GLY A 453 -1.50 -17.82 21.45
N ARG A 454 -1.74 -16.74 22.22
CA ARG A 454 -1.59 -16.74 23.68
C ARG A 454 -2.51 -17.76 24.35
N ALA A 455 -3.82 -17.69 24.08
CA ALA A 455 -4.78 -18.52 24.80
C ALA A 455 -4.65 -20.01 24.46
N VAL A 456 -4.53 -20.36 23.18
CA VAL A 456 -4.48 -21.78 22.77
C VAL A 456 -3.09 -22.37 23.00
N PHE A 457 -2.03 -21.71 22.50
CA PHE A 457 -0.67 -22.29 22.47
C PHE A 457 0.12 -21.95 23.73
N ASP A 458 0.22 -20.69 24.12
CA ASP A 458 1.05 -20.32 25.26
C ASP A 458 0.46 -20.69 26.64
N GLU A 459 -0.87 -20.77 26.76
CA GLU A 459 -1.53 -21.08 28.03
C GLU A 459 -2.07 -22.50 28.07
N GLN A 460 -3.00 -22.87 27.17
CA GLN A 460 -3.71 -24.13 27.31
C GLN A 460 -2.89 -25.34 26.87
N LEU A 461 -2.19 -25.29 25.74
CA LEU A 461 -1.32 -26.40 25.30
C LEU A 461 -0.08 -26.59 26.16
N ARG A 462 0.25 -25.68 27.09
CA ARG A 462 1.23 -25.94 28.14
C ARG A 462 0.71 -26.86 29.25
N SER A 463 -0.61 -26.99 29.37
CA SER A 463 -1.25 -27.79 30.43
C SER A 463 -1.87 -29.11 29.94
N THR A 464 -2.20 -29.23 28.65
CA THR A 464 -2.74 -30.42 28.02
C THR A 464 -2.05 -30.73 26.70
N HIS A 465 -2.11 -32.00 26.24
CA HIS A 465 -1.67 -32.38 24.89
C HIS A 465 -2.85 -32.50 23.92
N SER A 466 -4.08 -32.24 24.39
CA SER A 466 -5.29 -32.27 23.58
C SER A 466 -5.53 -30.91 22.92
N PHE A 467 -5.43 -30.84 21.59
CA PHE A 467 -5.72 -29.61 20.82
C PHE A 467 -7.20 -29.20 20.98
N GLU A 468 -8.10 -30.15 21.01
CA GLU A 468 -9.55 -29.89 21.18
C GLU A 468 -9.86 -29.32 22.56
N GLU A 469 -9.30 -29.89 23.61
CA GLU A 469 -9.48 -29.42 24.99
C GLU A 469 -8.88 -28.03 25.17
N ALA A 470 -7.65 -27.82 24.67
CA ALA A 470 -6.97 -26.53 24.72
C ALA A 470 -7.79 -25.43 24.02
N PHE A 471 -8.27 -25.69 22.81
CA PHE A 471 -9.11 -24.76 22.08
C PHE A 471 -10.40 -24.43 22.85
N LYS A 472 -11.11 -25.45 23.34
CA LYS A 472 -12.37 -25.27 24.09
C LYS A 472 -12.18 -24.40 25.33
N LYS A 473 -11.06 -24.56 26.04
CA LYS A 473 -10.71 -23.75 27.23
C LYS A 473 -10.24 -22.34 26.83
N ALA A 474 -9.63 -22.18 25.67
CA ALA A 474 -9.11 -20.88 25.20
C ALA A 474 -10.22 -19.92 24.74
N VAL A 475 -11.31 -20.42 24.14
CA VAL A 475 -12.40 -19.58 23.59
C VAL A 475 -12.95 -18.57 24.60
N PRO A 476 -13.35 -18.93 25.84
CA PRO A 476 -13.84 -17.96 26.81
C PRO A 476 -12.76 -16.96 27.25
N LEU A 477 -11.47 -17.35 27.28
CA LEU A 477 -10.36 -16.44 27.60
C LEU A 477 -10.15 -15.40 26.51
N ILE A 478 -10.28 -15.81 25.24
CA ILE A 478 -10.20 -14.90 24.10
C ILE A 478 -11.34 -13.89 24.18
N GLN A 479 -12.58 -14.35 24.39
CA GLN A 479 -13.75 -13.49 24.50
C GLN A 479 -13.59 -12.45 25.62
N GLN A 480 -13.13 -12.88 26.80
CA GLN A 480 -12.89 -11.98 27.92
C GLN A 480 -11.86 -10.91 27.58
N ARG A 481 -10.73 -11.28 26.97
CA ARG A 481 -9.68 -10.35 26.55
C ARG A 481 -10.14 -9.37 25.50
N GLU A 482 -10.96 -9.80 24.55
CA GLU A 482 -11.52 -8.92 23.52
C GLU A 482 -12.48 -7.88 24.11
N ILE A 483 -13.28 -8.26 25.12
CA ILE A 483 -14.14 -7.34 25.87
C ILE A 483 -13.28 -6.32 26.63
N GLU A 484 -12.26 -6.77 27.36
CA GLU A 484 -11.37 -5.91 28.14
C GLU A 484 -10.57 -4.94 27.24
N ALA A 485 -10.19 -5.40 26.06
CA ALA A 485 -9.50 -4.57 25.06
C ALA A 485 -10.43 -3.64 24.28
N GLY A 486 -11.75 -3.70 24.49
CA GLY A 486 -12.72 -2.83 23.81
C GLY A 486 -12.85 -3.08 22.31
N LYS A 487 -12.74 -4.33 21.87
CA LYS A 487 -12.89 -4.71 20.46
C LYS A 487 -14.25 -4.28 19.91
N SER A 488 -14.26 -3.45 18.86
CA SER A 488 -15.46 -2.73 18.40
C SER A 488 -16.32 -3.48 17.39
N ASP A 489 -15.78 -4.48 16.70
CA ASP A 489 -16.46 -5.26 15.65
C ASP A 489 -17.06 -6.60 16.16
N GLY A 490 -17.20 -6.74 17.48
CA GLY A 490 -17.78 -7.92 18.11
C GLY A 490 -16.75 -9.02 18.42
N PHE A 491 -17.24 -10.13 18.97
CA PHE A 491 -16.44 -11.30 19.32
C PHE A 491 -15.85 -11.95 18.05
N SER A 492 -14.56 -12.29 18.06
CA SER A 492 -13.90 -12.95 16.93
C SER A 492 -14.50 -14.32 16.58
N ASN A 493 -15.13 -14.98 17.56
CA ASN A 493 -15.80 -16.25 17.40
C ASN A 493 -14.87 -17.34 16.81
N PRO A 494 -13.78 -17.71 17.51
CA PRO A 494 -12.86 -18.74 17.06
C PRO A 494 -13.58 -20.05 16.73
N GLN A 495 -13.15 -20.74 15.69
CA GLN A 495 -13.79 -21.95 15.19
C GLN A 495 -12.86 -23.15 15.28
N ILE A 496 -13.45 -24.33 15.54
CA ILE A 496 -12.75 -25.61 15.44
C ILE A 496 -13.59 -26.58 14.62
N ARG A 497 -12.93 -27.36 13.76
CA ARG A 497 -13.52 -28.50 13.06
C ARG A 497 -12.62 -29.70 13.21
N VAL A 498 -13.19 -30.79 13.68
CA VAL A 498 -12.48 -32.07 13.94
C VAL A 498 -13.04 -33.15 13.03
N GLY A 499 -12.18 -33.76 12.23
CA GLY A 499 -12.53 -34.89 11.39
C GLY A 499 -12.66 -36.19 12.19
N ALA A 500 -13.50 -37.09 11.72
CA ALA A 500 -13.76 -38.34 12.44
C ALA A 500 -12.54 -39.29 12.49
N GLU A 501 -11.69 -39.27 11.45
CA GLU A 501 -10.52 -40.16 11.35
C GLU A 501 -9.30 -39.64 12.13
N ILE A 502 -9.16 -38.32 12.33
CA ILE A 502 -8.05 -37.75 13.10
C ILE A 502 -8.23 -37.94 14.62
N THR A 503 -9.48 -38.03 15.09
CA THR A 503 -9.79 -38.11 16.52
C THR A 503 -9.09 -39.29 17.24
N PRO A 504 -9.14 -40.55 16.75
CA PRO A 504 -8.45 -41.65 17.40
C PRO A 504 -6.92 -41.51 17.36
N VAL A 505 -6.38 -40.91 16.30
CA VAL A 505 -4.93 -40.67 16.14
C VAL A 505 -4.45 -39.66 17.19
N LEU A 506 -5.13 -38.53 17.34
CA LEU A 506 -4.80 -37.53 18.36
C LEU A 506 -4.97 -38.04 19.77
N LYS A 507 -5.98 -38.89 20.02
CA LYS A 507 -6.15 -39.52 21.34
C LYS A 507 -4.96 -40.45 21.66
N GLY A 508 -4.54 -41.30 20.74
CA GLY A 508 -3.37 -42.15 20.91
C GLY A 508 -2.08 -41.34 21.12
N LEU A 509 -1.91 -40.24 20.39
CA LEU A 509 -0.81 -39.31 20.57
C LEU A 509 -0.84 -38.66 21.96
N GLU A 510 -1.99 -38.18 22.43
CA GLU A 510 -2.18 -37.60 23.76
C GLU A 510 -1.83 -38.59 24.87
N GLU A 511 -2.34 -39.84 24.79
CA GLU A 511 -2.03 -40.89 25.71
C GLU A 511 -0.52 -41.16 25.78
N ARG A 512 0.15 -41.26 24.65
CA ARG A 512 1.62 -41.43 24.57
C ARG A 512 2.38 -40.29 25.22
N LEU A 513 2.01 -39.04 24.90
CA LEU A 513 2.70 -37.85 25.43
C LEU A 513 2.49 -37.62 26.92
N ASN A 514 1.35 -38.07 27.46
CA ASN A 514 1.07 -38.00 28.91
C ASN A 514 1.82 -39.05 29.73
N VAL A 515 2.27 -40.14 29.12
CA VAL A 515 3.01 -41.25 29.80
C VAL A 515 4.52 -41.04 29.71
N ALA A 516 5.02 -40.31 28.71
CA ALA A 516 6.44 -40.05 28.55
C ALA A 516 7.00 -39.29 29.77
N PRO A 517 8.10 -39.71 30.43
CA PRO A 517 8.73 -38.96 31.51
C PRO A 517 9.22 -37.63 30.98
N ARG A 518 8.92 -36.57 31.70
CA ARG A 518 9.34 -35.18 31.40
C ARG A 518 10.86 -35.05 31.53
#